data_fb59e5c1366a697888247c8efe666036
#
_entry.id   fb59e5c1366a697888247c8efe666036
#
_cell.length_a   1.000
_cell.length_b   1.000
_cell.length_c   1.000
_cell.angle_alpha   90.00
_cell.angle_beta   90.00
_cell.angle_gamma   90.00
#
_symmetry.space_group_name_H-M   'P 1'
#
loop_
_entity.id
_entity.type
_entity.pdbx_description
1 polymer ?
#
loop_
_entity_poly.entity_id
_entity_poly.type
_entity_poly.pdbx_seq_one_letter_code
_entity_poly.pdbx_strand_id
1 'polypeptide(L)'
;GPSDMARSLSWTHQGDAPEEVKRVQLTKTRQLFAFFNGDECRRGAVRRYFGEEKVEPCGVCDVCTSEPGQMHDATRWAQMAVSAVIRCGQKVGRGRLILHLMGTTKDGFDETLSTQSTFGVGKDLAKPGWDRVFDALLFDGLLAEGGDTMRPCIIVPDGEAARALFKGDRTLMLREDVTATRKKPSKSRSVASAAALADLSGRDQDLFDALRLWRTDTAKARGVPPYVIFHDRTLAEIARER
;
A
#
# COMPACT_ATOMS: atom_id res chain seq x y z
N GLY A 1 -1.19 2.37 1.14
CA GLY A 1 -0.69 0.98 1.25
C GLY A 1 0.36 0.85 2.35
N PRO A 2 0.91 -0.36 2.60
CA PRO A 2 1.89 -0.61 3.69
C PRO A 2 3.16 0.20 3.58
N SER A 3 3.65 0.44 2.37
CA SER A 3 4.79 1.35 2.12
C SER A 3 4.49 2.78 2.54
N ASP A 4 3.24 3.21 2.49
CA ASP A 4 2.85 4.55 2.95
C ASP A 4 2.83 4.60 4.48
N MET A 5 2.39 3.50 5.12
CA MET A 5 2.47 3.35 6.58
C MET A 5 3.92 3.44 7.06
N ALA A 6 4.79 2.64 6.48
CA ALA A 6 6.20 2.60 6.84
C ALA A 6 6.86 3.96 6.66
N ARG A 7 6.58 4.65 5.54
CA ARG A 7 7.06 6.01 5.29
C ARG A 7 6.53 7.01 6.33
N SER A 8 5.24 6.93 6.67
CA SER A 8 4.63 7.79 7.69
C SER A 8 5.25 7.56 9.07
N LEU A 9 5.48 6.30 9.45
CA LEU A 9 6.14 5.95 10.70
C LEU A 9 7.60 6.46 10.72
N SER A 10 8.34 6.28 9.62
CA SER A 10 9.72 6.77 9.49
C SER A 10 9.80 8.29 9.63
N TRP A 11 8.92 9.05 8.96
CA TRP A 11 8.88 10.51 9.10
C TRP A 11 8.59 10.96 10.52
N THR A 12 7.68 10.26 11.22
CA THR A 12 7.40 10.56 12.62
C THR A 12 8.61 10.32 13.51
N HIS A 13 9.36 9.25 13.28
CA HIS A 13 10.58 8.96 14.05
C HIS A 13 11.70 9.98 13.78
N GLN A 14 11.86 10.43 12.54
CA GLN A 14 12.91 11.37 12.12
C GLN A 14 12.59 12.84 12.42
N GLY A 15 11.32 13.16 12.73
CA GLY A 15 10.91 14.53 13.02
C GLY A 15 11.45 15.04 14.37
N ASP A 16 11.53 16.36 14.54
CA ASP A 16 12.03 17.03 15.75
C ASP A 16 10.95 17.19 16.84
N ALA A 17 9.80 16.56 16.69
CA ALA A 17 8.72 16.64 17.67
C ALA A 17 9.12 15.97 19.00
N PRO A 18 8.58 16.44 20.16
CA PRO A 18 8.76 15.78 21.44
C PRO A 18 8.33 14.30 21.40
N GLU A 19 8.97 13.44 22.17
CA GLU A 19 8.71 11.98 22.17
C GLU A 19 7.24 11.62 22.49
N GLU A 20 6.59 12.40 23.34
CA GLU A 20 5.15 12.20 23.60
C GLU A 20 4.30 12.44 22.37
N VAL A 21 4.60 13.49 21.61
CA VAL A 21 3.90 13.80 20.37
C VAL A 21 4.16 12.72 19.33
N LYS A 22 5.40 12.26 19.18
CA LYS A 22 5.75 11.16 18.30
C LYS A 22 4.96 9.90 18.65
N ARG A 23 4.88 9.54 19.93
CA ARG A 23 4.12 8.37 20.39
C ARG A 23 2.64 8.46 20.03
N VAL A 24 2.02 9.63 20.21
CA VAL A 24 0.62 9.86 19.82
C VAL A 24 0.45 9.74 18.31
N GLN A 25 1.34 10.34 17.51
CA GLN A 25 1.30 10.27 16.06
C GLN A 25 1.46 8.83 15.55
N LEU A 26 2.39 8.07 16.10
CA LEU A 26 2.60 6.66 15.77
C LEU A 26 1.35 5.82 16.07
N THR A 27 0.73 6.06 17.23
CA THR A 27 -0.51 5.37 17.60
C THR A 27 -1.64 5.71 16.64
N LYS A 28 -1.84 6.98 16.30
CA LYS A 28 -2.87 7.41 15.34
C LYS A 28 -2.61 6.88 13.93
N THR A 29 -1.36 6.85 13.50
CA THR A 29 -0.99 6.26 12.21
C THR A 29 -1.36 4.78 12.18
N ARG A 30 -1.03 4.01 13.21
CA ARG A 30 -1.41 2.59 13.29
C ARG A 30 -2.92 2.40 13.30
N GLN A 31 -3.66 3.21 14.07
CA GLN A 31 -5.13 3.17 14.10
C GLN A 31 -5.73 3.44 12.73
N LEU A 32 -5.20 4.41 11.98
CA LEU A 32 -5.66 4.72 10.63
C LEU A 32 -5.44 3.54 9.67
N PHE A 33 -4.28 2.91 9.73
CA PHE A 33 -4.00 1.74 8.91
C PHE A 33 -4.83 0.52 9.32
N ALA A 34 -5.08 0.34 10.64
CA ALA A 34 -6.01 -0.67 11.15
C ALA A 34 -7.42 -0.46 10.59
N PHE A 35 -7.89 0.77 10.57
CA PHE A 35 -9.18 1.14 9.99
C PHE A 35 -9.28 0.75 8.51
N PHE A 36 -8.25 0.99 7.70
CA PHE A 36 -8.29 0.66 6.28
C PHE A 36 -8.13 -0.83 5.97
N ASN A 37 -7.37 -1.55 6.78
CA ASN A 37 -7.05 -2.97 6.52
C ASN A 37 -7.87 -3.94 7.39
N GLY A 38 -8.57 -3.45 8.40
CA GLY A 38 -9.39 -4.26 9.31
C GLY A 38 -10.72 -4.69 8.69
N ASP A 39 -11.31 -5.70 9.31
CA ASP A 39 -12.60 -6.28 8.93
C ASP A 39 -13.78 -5.67 9.70
N GLU A 40 -13.54 -4.59 10.43
CA GLU A 40 -14.56 -3.89 11.17
C GLU A 40 -15.36 -2.95 10.25
N CYS A 41 -16.66 -2.84 10.50
CA CYS A 41 -17.52 -1.89 9.80
C CYS A 41 -16.91 -0.48 9.82
N ARG A 42 -16.66 0.12 8.65
CA ARG A 42 -15.98 1.43 8.54
C ARG A 42 -16.70 2.53 9.34
N ARG A 43 -18.01 2.61 9.21
CA ARG A 43 -18.81 3.56 9.98
C ARG A 43 -18.79 3.24 11.48
N GLY A 44 -18.79 1.95 11.82
CA GLY A 44 -18.68 1.48 13.19
C GLY A 44 -17.36 1.87 13.84
N ALA A 45 -16.25 1.64 13.16
CA ALA A 45 -14.92 2.00 13.63
C ALA A 45 -14.77 3.52 13.89
N VAL A 46 -15.33 4.36 13.00
CA VAL A 46 -15.34 5.82 13.18
C VAL A 46 -16.17 6.21 14.43
N ARG A 47 -17.38 5.67 14.59
CA ARG A 47 -18.23 5.96 15.74
C ARG A 47 -17.56 5.56 17.06
N ARG A 48 -16.92 4.38 17.09
CA ARG A 48 -16.16 3.91 18.25
C ARG A 48 -14.94 4.80 18.55
N TYR A 49 -14.24 5.28 17.55
CA TYR A 49 -13.14 6.23 17.72
C TYR A 49 -13.61 7.51 18.44
N PHE A 50 -14.85 7.93 18.22
CA PHE A 50 -15.46 9.08 18.89
C PHE A 50 -16.20 8.73 20.19
N GLY A 51 -16.00 7.52 20.75
CA GLY A 51 -16.46 7.14 22.09
C GLY A 51 -17.81 6.45 22.12
N GLU A 52 -18.36 6.00 20.99
CA GLU A 52 -19.61 5.26 21.00
C GLU A 52 -19.34 3.78 21.32
N GLU A 53 -19.88 3.29 22.45
CA GLU A 53 -19.60 1.93 22.94
C GLU A 53 -20.36 0.84 22.16
N LYS A 54 -21.62 1.12 21.78
CA LYS A 54 -22.47 0.15 21.06
C LYS A 54 -22.62 0.56 19.62
N VAL A 55 -21.92 -0.14 18.74
CA VAL A 55 -21.93 0.17 17.31
C VAL A 55 -22.34 -1.06 16.51
N GLU A 56 -23.46 -0.95 15.80
CA GLU A 56 -23.93 -1.96 14.89
C GLU A 56 -23.33 -1.78 13.49
N PRO A 57 -23.18 -2.87 12.70
CA PRO A 57 -22.77 -2.79 11.31
C PRO A 57 -23.70 -1.89 10.49
N CYS A 58 -23.14 -1.04 9.63
CA CYS A 58 -23.93 -0.08 8.86
C CYS A 58 -24.65 -0.66 7.64
N GLY A 59 -24.29 -1.86 7.21
CA GLY A 59 -24.88 -2.55 6.06
C GLY A 59 -24.51 -1.98 4.69
N VAL A 60 -23.79 -0.87 4.61
CA VAL A 60 -23.54 -0.14 3.34
C VAL A 60 -22.07 0.13 3.02
N CYS A 61 -21.15 -0.08 3.97
CA CYS A 61 -19.72 0.11 3.70
C CYS A 61 -19.13 -1.12 2.98
N ASP A 62 -17.92 -0.96 2.44
CA ASP A 62 -17.17 -2.02 1.76
C ASP A 62 -17.06 -3.32 2.58
N VAL A 63 -16.87 -3.19 3.90
CA VAL A 63 -16.79 -4.35 4.80
C VAL A 63 -18.16 -5.02 4.99
N CYS A 64 -19.21 -4.24 5.19
CA CYS A 64 -20.55 -4.79 5.43
C CYS A 64 -21.19 -5.39 4.18
N THR A 65 -20.85 -4.91 2.99
CA THR A 65 -21.39 -5.38 1.70
C THR A 65 -20.51 -6.42 1.04
N SER A 66 -19.28 -6.61 1.49
CA SER A 66 -18.41 -7.68 1.02
C SER A 66 -18.85 -9.01 1.63
N GLU A 67 -18.82 -10.07 0.82
CA GLU A 67 -18.93 -11.42 1.38
C GLU A 67 -17.80 -11.61 2.41
N PRO A 68 -18.10 -12.22 3.58
CA PRO A 68 -17.06 -12.50 4.55
C PRO A 68 -16.02 -13.43 3.90
N GLY A 69 -14.85 -12.86 3.60
CA GLY A 69 -13.74 -13.65 3.06
C GLY A 69 -13.32 -14.71 4.07
N GLN A 70 -12.99 -15.90 3.59
CA GLN A 70 -12.51 -16.97 4.44
C GLN A 70 -11.20 -16.53 5.09
N MET A 71 -11.07 -16.76 6.40
CA MET A 71 -9.82 -16.54 7.13
C MET A 71 -8.94 -17.78 6.97
N HIS A 72 -7.73 -17.59 6.51
CA HIS A 72 -6.72 -18.63 6.40
C HIS A 72 -5.65 -18.46 7.45
N ASP A 73 -5.22 -19.58 8.03
CA ASP A 73 -4.07 -19.59 8.89
C ASP A 73 -2.78 -19.40 8.05
N ALA A 74 -2.19 -18.24 8.18
CA ALA A 74 -0.94 -17.83 7.54
C ALA A 74 0.27 -17.95 8.47
N THR A 75 0.11 -18.55 9.64
CA THR A 75 1.16 -18.64 10.68
C THR A 75 2.44 -19.26 10.14
N ARG A 76 2.34 -20.32 9.33
CA ARG A 76 3.52 -20.95 8.70
C ARG A 76 4.29 -19.98 7.80
N TRP A 77 3.60 -19.20 6.98
CA TRP A 77 4.23 -18.19 6.12
C TRP A 77 4.81 -17.03 6.94
N ALA A 78 4.13 -16.64 8.03
CA ALA A 78 4.66 -15.66 8.98
C ALA A 78 5.97 -16.12 9.60
N GLN A 79 6.04 -17.38 10.07
CA GLN A 79 7.26 -17.98 10.62
C GLN A 79 8.39 -18.00 9.57
N MET A 80 8.10 -18.37 8.32
CA MET A 80 9.09 -18.34 7.23
C MET A 80 9.61 -16.93 6.98
N ALA A 81 8.72 -15.92 6.95
CA ALA A 81 9.10 -14.52 6.74
C ALA A 81 10.00 -14.00 7.86
N VAL A 82 9.60 -14.17 9.12
CA VAL A 82 10.39 -13.75 10.30
C VAL A 82 11.74 -14.47 10.34
N SER A 83 11.77 -15.79 10.06
CA SER A 83 13.00 -16.57 9.98
C SER A 83 13.94 -16.04 8.89
N ALA A 84 13.42 -15.71 7.71
CA ALA A 84 14.22 -15.14 6.62
C ALA A 84 14.79 -13.77 7.00
N VAL A 85 14.01 -12.89 7.64
CA VAL A 85 14.48 -11.59 8.13
C VAL A 85 15.67 -11.77 9.10
N ILE A 86 15.54 -12.67 10.08
CA ILE A 86 16.59 -12.93 11.07
C ILE A 86 17.85 -13.50 10.40
N ARG A 87 17.70 -14.51 9.53
CA ARG A 87 18.82 -15.20 8.89
C ARG A 87 19.53 -14.33 7.83
N CYS A 88 18.83 -13.42 7.20
CA CYS A 88 19.42 -12.41 6.33
C CYS A 88 20.00 -11.21 7.10
N GLY A 89 20.16 -11.32 8.44
CA GLY A 89 20.83 -10.35 9.28
C GLY A 89 20.07 -9.04 9.48
N GLN A 90 18.78 -9.00 9.18
CA GLN A 90 17.93 -7.81 9.35
C GLN A 90 18.45 -6.57 8.58
N LYS A 91 19.08 -6.80 7.43
CA LYS A 91 19.72 -5.77 6.59
C LYS A 91 19.13 -5.72 5.18
N VAL A 92 18.12 -6.54 4.92
CA VAL A 92 17.58 -6.76 3.59
C VAL A 92 16.19 -6.14 3.49
N GLY A 93 15.95 -5.42 2.39
CA GLY A 93 14.66 -4.81 2.11
C GLY A 93 13.60 -5.85 1.72
N ARG A 94 12.31 -5.52 1.96
CA ARG A 94 11.15 -6.37 1.71
C ARG A 94 11.16 -7.07 0.35
N GLY A 95 11.41 -6.33 -0.73
CA GLY A 95 11.37 -6.91 -2.09
C GLY A 95 12.38 -8.03 -2.29
N ARG A 96 13.60 -7.88 -1.75
CA ARG A 96 14.64 -8.90 -1.82
C ARG A 96 14.34 -10.09 -0.90
N LEU A 97 13.75 -9.88 0.28
CA LEU A 97 13.31 -10.94 1.17
C LEU A 97 12.22 -11.81 0.52
N ILE A 98 11.29 -11.19 -0.20
CA ILE A 98 10.27 -11.94 -0.95
C ILE A 98 10.90 -12.77 -2.06
N LEU A 99 11.83 -12.20 -2.85
CA LEU A 99 12.57 -12.97 -3.86
C LEU A 99 13.37 -14.11 -3.26
N HIS A 100 14.02 -13.88 -2.11
CA HIS A 100 14.73 -14.89 -1.35
C HIS A 100 13.80 -16.04 -0.92
N LEU A 101 12.65 -15.76 -0.33
CA LEU A 101 11.66 -16.75 0.05
C LEU A 101 11.11 -17.55 -1.14
N MET A 102 10.95 -16.90 -2.27
CA MET A 102 10.50 -17.54 -3.53
C MET A 102 11.62 -18.33 -4.22
N GLY A 103 12.87 -18.23 -3.77
CA GLY A 103 14.01 -18.88 -4.40
C GLY A 103 14.36 -18.31 -5.78
N THR A 104 14.08 -17.02 -6.00
CA THR A 104 14.28 -16.34 -7.27
C THR A 104 15.49 -15.43 -7.18
N THR A 105 16.48 -15.68 -8.04
CA THR A 105 17.64 -14.79 -8.25
C THR A 105 17.39 -13.92 -9.47
N LYS A 106 17.50 -12.61 -9.31
CA LYS A 106 17.47 -11.63 -10.40
C LYS A 106 18.79 -10.88 -10.43
N ASP A 107 19.10 -10.23 -11.55
CA ASP A 107 20.28 -9.38 -11.68
C ASP A 107 20.41 -8.43 -10.47
N GLY A 108 21.59 -8.43 -9.86
CA GLY A 108 21.86 -7.68 -8.64
C GLY A 108 21.36 -8.34 -7.35
N PHE A 109 20.94 -9.61 -7.38
CA PHE A 109 20.67 -10.39 -6.18
C PHE A 109 22.02 -10.74 -5.51
N ASP A 110 22.08 -10.56 -4.20
CA ASP A 110 23.27 -10.92 -3.41
C ASP A 110 23.37 -12.45 -3.29
N GLU A 111 24.41 -13.04 -3.88
CA GLU A 111 24.62 -14.48 -3.86
C GLU A 111 24.71 -15.05 -2.43
N THR A 112 25.17 -14.25 -1.45
CA THR A 112 25.24 -14.67 -0.06
C THR A 112 23.86 -14.96 0.53
N LEU A 113 22.80 -14.35 0.00
CA LEU A 113 21.43 -14.64 0.42
C LEU A 113 20.94 -16.01 -0.10
N SER A 114 21.45 -16.49 -1.22
CA SER A 114 21.07 -17.80 -1.76
C SER A 114 21.63 -18.96 -0.96
N THR A 115 22.69 -18.74 -0.17
CA THR A 115 23.29 -19.77 0.71
C THR A 115 22.54 -19.93 2.03
N GLN A 116 21.63 -19.01 2.36
CA GLN A 116 20.84 -19.09 3.59
C GLN A 116 19.82 -20.22 3.54
N SER A 117 19.64 -20.93 4.63
CA SER A 117 18.70 -22.06 4.73
C SER A 117 17.23 -21.70 4.51
N THR A 118 16.90 -20.43 4.47
CA THR A 118 15.54 -19.90 4.17
C THR A 118 15.35 -19.56 2.69
N PHE A 119 16.37 -19.77 1.85
CA PHE A 119 16.24 -19.52 0.41
C PHE A 119 15.28 -20.53 -0.23
N GLY A 120 14.25 -20.03 -0.90
CA GLY A 120 13.28 -20.86 -1.63
C GLY A 120 12.31 -21.67 -0.76
N VAL A 121 12.30 -21.48 0.57
CA VAL A 121 11.36 -22.22 1.44
C VAL A 121 9.90 -21.87 1.21
N GLY A 122 9.65 -20.74 0.62
CA GLY A 122 8.31 -20.19 0.37
C GLY A 122 7.91 -20.10 -1.09
N LYS A 123 8.50 -20.91 -1.96
CA LYS A 123 8.20 -20.96 -3.40
C LYS A 123 6.74 -21.29 -3.74
N ASP A 124 6.03 -21.92 -2.79
CA ASP A 124 4.62 -22.32 -2.95
C ASP A 124 3.67 -21.12 -2.89
N LEU A 125 4.11 -19.97 -2.34
CA LEU A 125 3.31 -18.76 -2.25
C LEU A 125 3.76 -17.75 -3.31
N ALA A 126 2.82 -17.30 -4.13
CA ALA A 126 3.09 -16.27 -5.14
C ALA A 126 3.44 -14.91 -4.49
N LYS A 127 4.15 -14.04 -5.24
CA LYS A 127 4.56 -12.72 -4.77
C LYS A 127 3.44 -11.90 -4.10
N PRO A 128 2.21 -11.80 -4.66
CA PRO A 128 1.11 -11.07 -3.99
C PRO A 128 0.75 -11.64 -2.61
N GLY A 129 0.83 -12.96 -2.43
CA GLY A 129 0.62 -13.60 -1.14
C GLY A 129 1.71 -13.21 -0.13
N TRP A 130 2.96 -13.20 -0.56
CA TRP A 130 4.08 -12.73 0.26
C TRP A 130 3.95 -11.25 0.61
N ASP A 131 3.54 -10.40 -0.33
CA ASP A 131 3.27 -8.99 -0.06
C ASP A 131 2.25 -8.85 1.09
N ARG A 132 1.19 -9.67 1.10
CA ARG A 132 0.17 -9.64 2.17
C ARG A 132 0.68 -10.14 3.51
N VAL A 133 1.47 -11.22 3.52
CA VAL A 133 2.10 -11.73 4.75
C VAL A 133 3.00 -10.66 5.37
N PHE A 134 3.86 -10.02 4.58
CA PHE A 134 4.72 -8.93 5.07
C PHE A 134 3.90 -7.73 5.55
N ASP A 135 2.81 -7.38 4.86
CA ASP A 135 1.91 -6.31 5.26
C ASP A 135 1.28 -6.57 6.62
N ALA A 136 0.78 -7.78 6.82
CA ALA A 136 0.19 -8.17 8.09
C ALA A 136 1.22 -8.20 9.22
N LEU A 137 2.43 -8.72 8.98
CA LEU A 137 3.49 -8.75 9.97
C LEU A 137 3.98 -7.35 10.37
N LEU A 138 4.06 -6.44 9.40
CA LEU A 138 4.39 -5.03 9.66
C LEU A 138 3.26 -4.33 10.43
N PHE A 139 2.03 -4.65 10.10
CA PHE A 139 0.84 -4.12 10.78
C PHE A 139 0.76 -4.61 12.23
N ASP A 140 0.97 -5.90 12.47
CA ASP A 140 0.97 -6.55 13.77
C ASP A 140 2.18 -6.15 14.65
N GLY A 141 3.16 -5.43 14.06
CA GLY A 141 4.39 -5.03 14.75
C GLY A 141 5.38 -6.18 14.99
N LEU A 142 5.14 -7.35 14.39
CA LEU A 142 6.11 -8.47 14.39
C LEU A 142 7.32 -8.16 13.52
N LEU A 143 7.14 -7.37 12.50
CA LEU A 143 8.19 -6.77 11.68
C LEU A 143 8.10 -5.26 11.72
N ALA A 144 9.21 -4.59 11.50
CA ALA A 144 9.28 -3.14 11.34
C ALA A 144 10.24 -2.78 10.20
N GLU A 145 10.09 -1.59 9.64
CA GLU A 145 11.10 -1.02 8.77
C GLU A 145 12.23 -0.42 9.58
N GLY A 146 13.45 -0.75 9.19
CA GLY A 146 14.69 -0.24 9.75
C GLY A 146 15.63 0.24 8.65
N GLY A 147 16.86 0.58 9.02
CA GLY A 147 17.84 1.13 8.09
C GLY A 147 17.68 2.63 7.89
N ASP A 148 18.38 3.17 6.91
CA ASP A 148 18.28 4.56 6.51
C ASP A 148 17.38 4.73 5.26
N THR A 149 17.11 5.97 4.88
CA THR A 149 16.25 6.30 3.73
C THR A 149 16.78 5.74 2.40
N MET A 150 18.11 5.55 2.31
CA MET A 150 18.76 5.04 1.08
C MET A 150 18.81 3.52 1.05
N ARG A 151 18.76 2.87 2.22
CA ARG A 151 18.85 1.40 2.37
C ARG A 151 17.81 0.90 3.37
N PRO A 152 16.52 0.96 3.03
CA PRO A 152 15.48 0.43 3.90
C PRO A 152 15.63 -1.08 4.03
N CYS A 153 15.52 -1.59 5.25
CA CYS A 153 15.53 -3.01 5.56
C CYS A 153 14.33 -3.39 6.44
N ILE A 154 14.11 -4.69 6.59
CA ILE A 154 13.08 -5.20 7.50
C ILE A 154 13.80 -5.77 8.74
N ILE A 155 13.31 -5.42 9.91
CA ILE A 155 13.82 -5.88 11.20
C ILE A 155 12.72 -6.55 12.03
N VAL A 156 13.13 -7.32 13.02
CA VAL A 156 12.28 -7.89 14.08
C VAL A 156 12.47 -7.02 15.33
N PRO A 157 11.50 -6.12 15.63
CA PRO A 157 11.67 -5.16 16.73
C PRO A 157 11.56 -5.82 18.11
N ASP A 158 10.80 -6.92 18.21
CA ASP A 158 10.54 -7.64 19.46
C ASP A 158 10.82 -9.14 19.28
N GLY A 159 11.89 -9.60 19.91
CA GLY A 159 12.30 -11.01 19.88
C GLY A 159 11.35 -11.94 20.67
N GLU A 160 10.63 -11.45 21.68
CA GLU A 160 9.67 -12.26 22.44
C GLU A 160 8.41 -12.52 21.62
N ALA A 161 7.88 -11.49 20.95
CA ALA A 161 6.77 -11.65 20.02
C ALA A 161 7.10 -12.63 18.89
N ALA A 162 8.31 -12.57 18.33
CA ALA A 162 8.79 -13.53 17.35
C ALA A 162 8.87 -14.97 17.91
N ARG A 163 9.34 -15.14 19.15
CA ARG A 163 9.38 -16.45 19.81
C ARG A 163 7.98 -17.03 20.03
N ALA A 164 7.01 -16.20 20.44
CA ALA A 164 5.61 -16.61 20.59
C ALA A 164 5.04 -17.14 19.26
N LEU A 165 5.36 -16.48 18.13
CA LEU A 165 4.99 -16.95 16.80
C LEU A 165 5.60 -18.32 16.48
N PHE A 166 6.88 -18.55 16.79
CA PHE A 166 7.55 -19.84 16.56
C PHE A 166 7.06 -20.96 17.47
N LYS A 167 6.64 -20.65 18.70
CA LYS A 167 6.06 -21.61 19.62
C LYS A 167 4.61 -21.97 19.31
N GLY A 168 3.93 -21.19 18.46
CA GLY A 168 2.51 -21.36 18.16
C GLY A 168 1.58 -20.67 19.16
N ASP A 169 2.13 -19.92 20.11
CA ASP A 169 1.36 -19.09 21.06
C ASP A 169 0.71 -17.87 20.38
N ARG A 170 1.18 -17.53 19.18
CA ARG A 170 0.66 -16.46 18.34
C ARG A 170 0.42 -16.99 16.92
N THR A 171 -0.76 -16.71 16.38
CA THR A 171 -1.15 -17.08 15.02
C THR A 171 -1.36 -15.84 14.17
N LEU A 172 -1.12 -15.97 12.86
CA LEU A 172 -1.43 -14.94 11.88
C LEU A 172 -2.59 -15.43 11.01
N MET A 173 -3.72 -14.77 11.13
CA MET A 173 -4.88 -15.04 10.27
C MET A 173 -4.92 -14.01 9.15
N LEU A 174 -4.99 -14.45 7.90
CA LEU A 174 -5.19 -13.60 6.74
C LEU A 174 -6.54 -13.88 6.12
N ARG A 175 -7.25 -12.82 5.80
CA ARG A 175 -8.47 -12.91 5.01
C ARG A 175 -8.12 -13.30 3.58
N GLU A 176 -8.81 -14.28 3.04
CA GLU A 176 -8.79 -14.49 1.60
C GLU A 176 -9.36 -13.23 0.95
N ASP A 177 -8.53 -12.51 0.17
CA ASP A 177 -9.13 -11.56 -0.73
C ASP A 177 -10.00 -12.40 -1.66
N VAL A 178 -11.30 -12.25 -1.52
CA VAL A 178 -12.14 -12.38 -2.68
C VAL A 178 -11.59 -11.34 -3.65
N THR A 179 -10.56 -11.73 -4.39
CA THR A 179 -10.16 -11.04 -5.58
C THR A 179 -11.35 -11.21 -6.53
N ALA A 180 -12.41 -10.47 -6.26
CA ALA A 180 -13.08 -9.86 -7.35
C ALA A 180 -11.90 -9.40 -8.20
N THR A 181 -11.70 -10.06 -9.33
CA THR A 181 -10.86 -9.62 -10.41
C THR A 181 -11.25 -8.16 -10.63
N ARG A 182 -10.75 -7.28 -9.77
CA ARG A 182 -10.63 -5.88 -10.10
C ARG A 182 -9.64 -5.93 -11.24
N LYS A 183 -10.20 -6.24 -12.42
CA LYS A 183 -9.55 -5.84 -13.67
C LYS A 183 -9.00 -4.49 -13.34
N LYS A 184 -7.64 -4.41 -13.23
CA LYS A 184 -6.96 -3.12 -13.17
C LYS A 184 -7.78 -2.26 -14.10
N PRO A 185 -8.27 -1.09 -13.69
CA PRO A 185 -8.94 -0.23 -14.65
C PRO A 185 -7.91 -0.13 -15.76
N SER A 186 -8.16 -0.91 -16.82
CA SER A 186 -7.34 -0.88 -18.02
C SER A 186 -7.33 0.58 -18.33
N LYS A 187 -6.22 1.10 -18.79
CA LYS A 187 -5.95 2.47 -19.25
C LYS A 187 -7.16 3.20 -19.91
N SER A 188 -8.36 3.10 -19.34
CA SER A 188 -9.58 3.74 -19.81
C SER A 188 -9.59 5.25 -19.57
N ARG A 189 -8.57 5.77 -18.86
CA ARG A 189 -8.38 7.23 -18.79
C ARG A 189 -8.05 7.84 -20.15
N SER A 190 -7.41 7.09 -21.05
CA SER A 190 -7.12 7.56 -22.39
C SER A 190 -8.34 7.46 -23.33
N VAL A 191 -9.22 6.48 -23.10
CA VAL A 191 -10.40 6.27 -23.95
C VAL A 191 -11.51 7.27 -23.61
N ALA A 192 -11.71 7.62 -22.33
CA ALA A 192 -12.66 8.67 -21.95
C ALA A 192 -12.21 10.06 -22.42
N SER A 193 -10.90 10.34 -22.43
CA SER A 193 -10.35 11.56 -23.03
C SER A 193 -10.48 11.54 -24.55
N ALA A 194 -10.22 10.40 -25.19
CA ALA A 194 -10.35 10.27 -26.65
C ALA A 194 -11.81 10.35 -27.10
N ALA A 195 -12.76 9.77 -26.36
CA ALA A 195 -14.18 9.88 -26.66
C ALA A 195 -14.70 11.32 -26.46
N ALA A 196 -14.22 12.03 -25.45
CA ALA A 196 -14.56 13.44 -25.23
C ALA A 196 -13.98 14.35 -26.32
N LEU A 197 -12.88 13.99 -26.96
CA LEU A 197 -12.26 14.74 -28.07
C LEU A 197 -12.85 14.36 -29.42
N ALA A 198 -13.37 13.15 -29.59
CA ALA A 198 -13.92 12.67 -30.85
C ALA A 198 -15.26 13.34 -31.27
N ASP A 199 -15.87 14.08 -30.34
CA ASP A 199 -17.18 14.71 -30.55
C ASP A 199 -17.10 16.26 -30.75
N LEU A 200 -15.89 16.79 -30.94
CA LEU A 200 -15.69 18.21 -31.23
C LEU A 200 -15.82 18.46 -32.73
N SER A 201 -16.72 19.36 -33.10
CA SER A 201 -16.91 19.79 -34.49
C SER A 201 -15.96 20.93 -34.87
N GLY A 202 -15.64 21.07 -36.16
CA GLY A 202 -14.66 21.98 -36.75
C GLY A 202 -14.23 23.21 -35.93
N ARG A 203 -15.15 24.17 -35.65
CA ARG A 203 -14.84 25.40 -34.87
C ARG A 203 -14.47 25.11 -33.42
N ASP A 204 -15.07 24.10 -32.81
CA ASP A 204 -14.82 23.72 -31.43
C ASP A 204 -13.46 23.06 -31.32
N GLN A 205 -13.02 22.35 -32.36
CA GLN A 205 -11.68 21.76 -32.45
C GLN A 205 -10.62 22.87 -32.56
N ASP A 206 -10.82 23.88 -33.37
CA ASP A 206 -9.90 25.01 -33.54
C ASP A 206 -9.72 25.76 -32.21
N LEU A 207 -10.84 25.99 -31.49
CA LEU A 207 -10.81 26.63 -30.16
C LEU A 207 -10.14 25.75 -29.14
N PHE A 208 -10.39 24.45 -29.14
CA PHE A 208 -9.73 23.51 -28.24
C PHE A 208 -8.21 23.52 -28.45
N ASP A 209 -7.74 23.49 -29.68
CA ASP A 209 -6.32 23.52 -29.99
C ASP A 209 -5.66 24.86 -29.58
N ALA A 210 -6.33 25.98 -29.78
CA ALA A 210 -5.88 27.30 -29.30
C ALA A 210 -5.77 27.32 -27.75
N LEU A 211 -6.77 26.81 -27.05
CA LEU A 211 -6.76 26.71 -25.57
C LEU A 211 -5.65 25.79 -25.06
N ARG A 212 -5.39 24.70 -25.76
CA ARG A 212 -4.31 23.77 -25.44
C ARG A 212 -2.94 24.40 -25.61
N LEU A 213 -2.74 25.19 -26.65
CA LEU A 213 -1.49 25.93 -26.87
C LEU A 213 -1.30 26.97 -25.76
N TRP A 214 -2.31 27.81 -25.51
CA TRP A 214 -2.30 28.79 -24.43
C TRP A 214 -1.98 28.15 -23.07
N ARG A 215 -2.60 27.01 -22.74
CA ARG A 215 -2.31 26.27 -21.49
C ARG A 215 -0.85 25.86 -21.41
N THR A 216 -0.29 25.35 -22.51
CA THR A 216 1.10 24.92 -22.56
C THR A 216 2.07 26.07 -22.31
N ASP A 217 1.82 27.22 -22.90
CA ASP A 217 2.65 28.43 -22.72
C ASP A 217 2.51 28.98 -21.30
N THR A 218 1.29 29.02 -20.77
CA THR A 218 1.04 29.42 -19.38
C THR A 218 1.72 28.47 -18.39
N ALA A 219 1.67 27.17 -18.62
CA ALA A 219 2.33 26.17 -17.78
C ALA A 219 3.85 26.34 -17.79
N LYS A 220 4.46 26.56 -18.97
CA LYS A 220 5.89 26.87 -19.10
C LYS A 220 6.27 28.14 -18.35
N ALA A 221 5.50 29.22 -18.50
CA ALA A 221 5.76 30.48 -17.82
C ALA A 221 5.69 30.36 -16.30
N ARG A 222 4.86 29.45 -15.78
CA ARG A 222 4.69 29.18 -14.33
C ARG A 222 5.56 28.05 -13.79
N GLY A 223 6.32 27.35 -14.64
CA GLY A 223 7.15 26.21 -14.23
C GLY A 223 6.36 25.02 -13.70
N VAL A 224 5.10 24.83 -14.15
CA VAL A 224 4.23 23.76 -13.69
C VAL A 224 3.79 22.86 -14.86
N PRO A 225 3.44 21.58 -14.61
CA PRO A 225 2.89 20.72 -15.64
C PRO A 225 1.55 21.23 -16.18
N PRO A 226 1.25 21.10 -17.50
CA PRO A 226 0.03 21.62 -18.13
C PRO A 226 -1.29 21.21 -17.47
N TYR A 227 -1.37 19.99 -16.91
CA TYR A 227 -2.59 19.49 -16.25
C TYR A 227 -2.94 20.25 -14.94
N VAL A 228 -1.97 20.98 -14.35
CA VAL A 228 -2.19 21.81 -13.16
C VAL A 228 -3.00 23.08 -13.51
N ILE A 229 -2.92 23.54 -14.75
CA ILE A 229 -3.72 24.69 -15.25
C ILE A 229 -5.14 24.22 -15.55
N PHE A 230 -5.30 23.30 -16.51
CA PHE A 230 -6.58 22.65 -16.85
C PHE A 230 -6.34 21.25 -17.45
N HIS A 231 -7.27 20.32 -17.18
CA HIS A 231 -7.30 19.03 -17.87
C HIS A 231 -7.86 19.17 -19.30
N ASP A 232 -7.49 18.28 -20.22
CA ASP A 232 -7.99 18.29 -21.60
C ASP A 232 -9.51 18.22 -21.67
N ARG A 233 -10.15 17.48 -20.76
CA ARG A 233 -11.60 17.41 -20.65
C ARG A 233 -12.23 18.79 -20.40
N THR A 234 -11.68 19.56 -19.49
CA THR A 234 -12.17 20.91 -19.17
C THR A 234 -12.02 21.87 -20.36
N LEU A 235 -10.92 21.78 -21.10
CA LEU A 235 -10.72 22.56 -22.32
C LEU A 235 -11.73 22.17 -23.40
N ALA A 236 -12.06 20.89 -23.53
CA ALA A 236 -13.08 20.40 -24.46
C ALA A 236 -14.49 20.87 -24.07
N GLU A 237 -14.80 20.89 -22.77
CA GLU A 237 -16.07 21.42 -22.25
C GLU A 237 -16.17 22.94 -22.54
N ILE A 238 -15.14 23.72 -22.29
CA ILE A 238 -15.08 25.16 -22.61
C ILE A 238 -15.27 25.40 -24.10
N ALA A 239 -14.70 24.58 -24.97
CA ALA A 239 -14.83 24.71 -26.40
C ALA A 239 -16.25 24.42 -26.91
N ARG A 240 -17.03 23.59 -26.19
CA ARG A 240 -18.43 23.24 -26.54
C ARG A 240 -19.48 24.23 -26.04
N GLU A 241 -19.26 24.79 -24.85
CA GLU A 241 -20.25 25.63 -24.16
C GLU A 241 -20.22 27.11 -24.60
N ARG A 242 -19.59 27.42 -25.68
CA ARG A 242 -19.43 28.76 -26.21
C ARG A 242 -20.71 29.37 -26.83
#